data_0e8e9c4fe5fcee109af86da0505397d3
#
_entry.id   0e8e9c4fe5fcee109af86da0505397d3
#
_cell.length_a   1.000
_cell.length_b   1.000
_cell.length_c   1.000
_cell.angle_alpha   90.00
_cell.angle_beta   90.00
_cell.angle_gamma   90.00
#
_symmetry.space_group_name_H-M   'P 1'
#
loop_
_entity.id
_entity.type
_entity.pdbx_description
1 polymer ?
#
loop_
_entity_poly.entity_id
_entity_poly.type
_entity_poly.pdbx_seq_one_letter_code
_entity_poly.pdbx_strand_id
1 'polypeptide(L)'
;MIGGAVLAVPLLFGIYLSFLLITGNFHTVIAGELYRSAQPTPTALASYVQNFGIKTVINLRGANESAPWYRAEIDESRKLGVAHEDFRMSSRTELTQPEAEALIDLFKTAEKPILVHCTDGSDRTGLASALYVAAVAKLGEEAAEDQISFRYGHVALPLSPTWPMDMTFEALEPWLGFHDS
;
A
#
# COMPACT_ATOMS: atom_id res chain seq x y z
N MET A 1 3.45 -37.05 18.15
CA MET A 1 3.38 -35.59 18.49
C MET A 1 3.67 -34.63 17.29
N ILE A 2 3.80 -35.13 16.05
CA ILE A 2 4.10 -34.30 14.86
C ILE A 2 2.84 -33.61 14.28
N GLY A 3 1.65 -34.17 14.49
CA GLY A 3 0.40 -33.65 13.92
C GLY A 3 -0.08 -32.31 14.50
N GLY A 4 0.29 -31.96 15.72
CA GLY A 4 -0.11 -30.69 16.36
C GLY A 4 0.64 -29.47 15.84
N ALA A 5 1.91 -29.64 15.44
CA ALA A 5 2.73 -28.54 14.92
C ALA A 5 2.33 -28.13 13.48
N VAL A 6 1.86 -29.09 12.68
CA VAL A 6 1.46 -28.85 11.27
C VAL A 6 0.19 -27.98 11.18
N LEU A 7 -0.71 -28.07 12.17
CA LEU A 7 -1.94 -27.26 12.19
C LEU A 7 -1.72 -25.88 12.85
N ALA A 8 -0.69 -25.71 13.65
CA ALA A 8 -0.42 -24.46 14.34
C ALA A 8 0.02 -23.33 13.38
N VAL A 9 0.82 -23.64 12.36
CA VAL A 9 1.35 -22.64 11.41
C VAL A 9 0.23 -21.96 10.61
N PRO A 10 -0.68 -22.69 9.90
CA PRO A 10 -1.77 -22.05 9.17
C PRO A 10 -2.75 -21.30 10.08
N LEU A 11 -2.94 -21.76 11.32
CA LEU A 11 -3.78 -21.06 12.28
C LEU A 11 -3.18 -19.71 12.69
N LEU A 12 -1.89 -19.68 13.05
CA LEU A 12 -1.18 -18.45 13.38
C LEU A 12 -1.13 -17.47 12.21
N PHE A 13 -0.95 -17.99 11.01
CA PHE A 13 -1.02 -17.23 9.77
C PHE A 13 -2.39 -16.57 9.59
N GLY A 14 -3.47 -17.33 9.72
CA GLY A 14 -4.83 -16.81 9.63
C GLY A 14 -5.15 -15.76 10.72
N ILE A 15 -4.67 -15.98 11.95
CA ILE A 15 -4.81 -15.01 13.05
C ILE A 15 -4.07 -13.71 12.70
N TYR A 16 -2.85 -13.80 12.19
CA TYR A 16 -2.06 -12.63 11.81
C TYR A 16 -2.72 -11.81 10.68
N LEU A 17 -3.16 -12.45 9.61
CA LEU A 17 -3.88 -11.76 8.54
C LEU A 17 -5.19 -11.13 9.05
N SER A 18 -5.92 -11.82 9.92
CA SER A 18 -7.13 -11.27 10.55
C SER A 18 -6.82 -10.06 11.43
N PHE A 19 -5.71 -10.09 12.16
CA PHE A 19 -5.25 -8.94 12.94
C PHE A 19 -4.94 -7.73 12.05
N LEU A 20 -4.24 -7.90 10.93
CA LEU A 20 -3.97 -6.82 9.98
C LEU A 20 -5.27 -6.21 9.44
N LEU A 21 -6.26 -7.05 9.07
CA LEU A 21 -7.56 -6.57 8.59
C LEU A 21 -8.33 -5.79 9.67
N ILE A 22 -8.37 -6.30 10.90
CA ILE A 22 -9.10 -5.66 12.02
C ILE A 22 -8.45 -4.34 12.41
N THR A 23 -7.12 -4.24 12.37
CA THR A 23 -6.37 -3.02 12.69
C THR A 23 -6.29 -2.03 11.52
N GLY A 24 -6.89 -2.35 10.36
CA GLY A 24 -6.84 -1.53 9.16
C GLY A 24 -5.48 -1.56 8.46
N ASN A 25 -4.58 -2.47 8.83
CA ASN A 25 -3.23 -2.60 8.27
C ASN A 25 -2.52 -1.23 8.14
N PHE A 26 -2.72 -0.37 9.16
CA PHE A 26 -2.15 0.97 9.18
C PHE A 26 -0.71 0.94 9.68
N HIS A 27 0.22 1.48 8.89
CA HIS A 27 1.63 1.56 9.24
C HIS A 27 2.26 2.87 8.78
N THR A 28 3.27 3.30 9.50
CA THR A 28 4.16 4.38 9.09
C THR A 28 5.21 3.81 8.13
N VAL A 29 5.28 4.35 6.91
CA VAL A 29 6.39 4.09 5.99
C VAL A 29 7.51 5.08 6.29
N ILE A 30 7.21 6.38 6.25
CA ILE A 30 8.13 7.46 6.65
C ILE A 30 7.34 8.47 7.48
N ALA A 31 7.77 8.69 8.71
CA ALA A 31 7.08 9.58 9.63
C ALA A 31 7.00 11.02 9.08
N GLY A 32 5.79 11.58 9.07
CA GLY A 32 5.54 12.91 8.54
C GLY A 32 5.49 13.01 7.02
N GLU A 33 5.67 11.90 6.30
CA GLU A 33 5.67 11.89 4.83
C GLU A 33 4.68 10.90 4.22
N LEU A 34 4.83 9.59 4.53
CA LEU A 34 4.02 8.52 3.95
C LEU A 34 3.55 7.54 5.01
N TYR A 35 2.26 7.29 4.99
CA TYR A 35 1.56 6.26 5.74
C TYR A 35 0.82 5.35 4.79
N ARG A 36 0.61 4.09 5.20
CA ARG A 36 -0.09 3.08 4.39
C ARG A 36 -1.20 2.41 5.19
N SER A 37 -2.27 1.98 4.51
CA SER A 37 -3.35 1.23 5.17
C SER A 37 -4.12 0.32 4.21
N ALA A 38 -5.00 -0.51 4.77
CA ALA A 38 -6.17 -1.03 4.07
C ALA A 38 -7.17 0.10 3.80
N GLN A 39 -8.28 -0.21 3.08
CA GLN A 39 -9.37 0.73 2.87
C GLN A 39 -9.84 1.32 4.21
N PRO A 40 -9.64 2.61 4.47
CA PRO A 40 -10.08 3.20 5.73
C PRO A 40 -11.60 3.34 5.77
N THR A 41 -12.18 3.15 6.96
CA THR A 41 -13.52 3.65 7.23
C THR A 41 -13.47 5.17 7.43
N PRO A 42 -14.60 5.90 7.32
CA PRO A 42 -14.62 7.33 7.64
C PRO A 42 -14.04 7.66 9.02
N THR A 43 -14.39 6.88 10.03
CA THR A 43 -13.86 7.05 11.40
C THR A 43 -12.36 6.80 11.47
N ALA A 44 -11.85 5.78 10.78
CA ALA A 44 -10.41 5.51 10.72
C ALA A 44 -9.67 6.64 9.99
N LEU A 45 -10.20 7.12 8.86
CA LEU A 45 -9.62 8.24 8.11
C LEU A 45 -9.56 9.50 8.98
N ALA A 46 -10.64 9.85 9.68
CA ALA A 46 -10.65 10.98 10.60
C ALA A 46 -9.58 10.85 11.70
N SER A 47 -9.43 9.64 12.26
CA SER A 47 -8.39 9.35 13.25
C SER A 47 -6.97 9.51 12.66
N TYR A 48 -6.73 9.02 11.43
CA TYR A 48 -5.42 9.16 10.77
C TYR A 48 -5.08 10.63 10.48
N VAL A 49 -6.05 11.40 9.99
CA VAL A 49 -5.89 12.84 9.78
C VAL A 49 -5.56 13.55 11.08
N GLN A 50 -6.29 13.27 12.16
CA GLN A 50 -6.08 13.91 13.45
C GLN A 50 -4.73 13.55 14.09
N ASN A 51 -4.33 12.29 14.04
CA ASN A 51 -3.14 11.81 14.75
C ASN A 51 -1.84 11.97 13.95
N PHE A 52 -1.91 11.92 12.62
CA PHE A 52 -0.74 11.92 11.75
C PHE A 52 -0.69 13.12 10.79
N GLY A 53 -1.70 13.98 10.81
CA GLY A 53 -1.73 15.21 10.02
C GLY A 53 -1.90 14.97 8.51
N ILE A 54 -2.50 13.83 8.09
CA ILE A 54 -2.66 13.47 6.66
C ILE A 54 -3.26 14.64 5.89
N LYS A 55 -2.65 14.94 4.74
CA LYS A 55 -3.07 16.01 3.81
C LYS A 55 -3.61 15.47 2.51
N THR A 56 -3.11 14.33 2.05
CA THR A 56 -3.55 13.68 0.82
C THR A 56 -3.84 12.21 1.05
N VAL A 57 -4.95 11.73 0.52
CA VAL A 57 -5.28 10.29 0.40
C VAL A 57 -5.05 9.87 -1.04
N ILE A 58 -4.28 8.81 -1.27
CA ILE A 58 -4.10 8.20 -2.59
C ILE A 58 -4.77 6.83 -2.59
N ASN A 59 -5.86 6.73 -3.34
CA ASN A 59 -6.66 5.53 -3.51
C ASN A 59 -6.19 4.69 -4.70
N LEU A 60 -5.48 3.59 -4.44
CA LEU A 60 -4.98 2.67 -5.48
C LEU A 60 -6.06 1.76 -6.08
N ARG A 61 -7.30 1.81 -5.60
CA ARG A 61 -8.44 1.10 -6.17
C ARG A 61 -9.04 1.86 -7.36
N GLY A 62 -8.75 3.16 -7.43
CA GLY A 62 -9.30 4.10 -8.40
C GLY A 62 -10.76 4.45 -8.17
N ALA A 63 -11.23 5.45 -8.87
CA ALA A 63 -12.60 5.96 -8.78
C ALA A 63 -13.65 4.86 -8.97
N ASN A 64 -14.66 4.86 -8.09
CA ASN A 64 -15.80 3.95 -8.15
C ASN A 64 -17.04 4.59 -7.50
N GLU A 65 -17.63 5.54 -8.20
CA GLU A 65 -18.77 6.35 -7.70
C GLU A 65 -19.98 5.52 -7.31
N SER A 66 -20.15 4.32 -7.86
CA SER A 66 -21.26 3.42 -7.50
C SER A 66 -21.03 2.71 -6.16
N ALA A 67 -19.78 2.61 -5.69
CA ALA A 67 -19.43 1.88 -4.48
C ALA A 67 -19.67 2.71 -3.21
N PRO A 68 -20.38 2.18 -2.19
CA PRO A 68 -20.60 2.90 -0.94
C PRO A 68 -19.31 3.32 -0.21
N TRP A 69 -18.27 2.47 -0.23
CA TRP A 69 -17.00 2.75 0.39
C TRP A 69 -16.31 3.97 -0.23
N TYR A 70 -16.37 4.13 -1.56
CA TYR A 70 -15.75 5.22 -2.28
C TYR A 70 -16.43 6.56 -1.97
N ARG A 71 -17.77 6.58 -2.04
CA ARG A 71 -18.54 7.78 -1.66
C ARG A 71 -18.28 8.21 -0.23
N ALA A 72 -18.24 7.24 0.70
CA ALA A 72 -17.97 7.53 2.11
C ALA A 72 -16.57 8.12 2.33
N GLU A 73 -15.57 7.65 1.58
CA GLU A 73 -14.19 8.16 1.64
C GLU A 73 -14.08 9.57 1.05
N ILE A 74 -14.69 9.81 -0.12
CA ILE A 74 -14.73 11.14 -0.74
C ILE A 74 -15.43 12.16 0.18
N ASP A 75 -16.59 11.77 0.74
CA ASP A 75 -17.35 12.65 1.62
C ASP A 75 -16.57 12.97 2.90
N GLU A 76 -15.89 11.99 3.47
CA GLU A 76 -15.09 12.21 4.67
C GLU A 76 -13.82 13.01 4.38
N SER A 77 -13.11 12.74 3.29
CA SER A 77 -11.95 13.55 2.86
C SER A 77 -12.33 15.00 2.67
N ARG A 78 -13.47 15.27 2.05
CA ARG A 78 -13.98 16.65 1.87
C ARG A 78 -14.28 17.33 3.21
N LYS A 79 -14.93 16.63 4.16
CA LYS A 79 -15.22 17.19 5.50
C LYS A 79 -13.95 17.52 6.27
N LEU A 80 -12.91 16.69 6.11
CA LEU A 80 -11.63 16.85 6.79
C LEU A 80 -10.70 17.86 6.10
N GLY A 81 -11.06 18.35 4.90
CA GLY A 81 -10.21 19.23 4.10
C GLY A 81 -8.94 18.54 3.58
N VAL A 82 -9.01 17.24 3.34
CA VAL A 82 -7.92 16.42 2.83
C VAL A 82 -8.09 16.21 1.33
N ALA A 83 -7.01 16.37 0.56
CA ALA A 83 -7.01 16.07 -0.87
C ALA A 83 -7.21 14.55 -1.09
N HIS A 84 -7.93 14.21 -2.15
CA HIS A 84 -8.18 12.81 -2.51
C HIS A 84 -7.81 12.59 -3.97
N GLU A 85 -6.92 11.64 -4.21
CA GLU A 85 -6.38 11.32 -5.53
C GLU A 85 -6.65 9.85 -5.86
N ASP A 86 -7.14 9.60 -7.05
CA ASP A 86 -7.38 8.25 -7.54
C ASP A 86 -6.27 7.80 -8.49
N PHE A 87 -5.59 6.71 -8.14
CA PHE A 87 -4.64 6.04 -9.00
C PHE A 87 -5.03 4.58 -9.17
N ARG A 88 -5.72 4.25 -10.26
CA ARG A 88 -6.19 2.88 -10.49
C ARG A 88 -5.05 1.96 -10.90
N MET A 89 -4.79 0.94 -10.10
CA MET A 89 -3.91 -0.17 -10.46
C MET A 89 -4.51 -1.52 -10.08
N SER A 90 -4.08 -2.58 -10.77
CA SER A 90 -4.48 -3.96 -10.49
C SER A 90 -3.39 -4.65 -9.67
N SER A 91 -3.75 -5.51 -8.71
CA SER A 91 -2.77 -6.39 -8.06
C SER A 91 -2.44 -7.64 -8.88
N ARG A 92 -3.13 -7.85 -10.01
CA ARG A 92 -3.03 -9.07 -10.84
C ARG A 92 -2.30 -8.84 -12.16
N THR A 93 -1.86 -7.64 -12.42
CA THR A 93 -1.12 -7.25 -13.62
C THR A 93 0.05 -6.39 -13.21
N GLU A 94 1.16 -6.57 -13.89
CA GLU A 94 2.34 -5.73 -13.70
C GLU A 94 2.01 -4.28 -14.06
N LEU A 95 2.63 -3.36 -13.32
CA LEU A 95 2.60 -1.94 -13.61
C LEU A 95 3.71 -1.64 -14.63
N THR A 96 3.38 -0.98 -15.69
CA THR A 96 4.37 -0.55 -16.69
C THR A 96 5.25 0.58 -16.14
N GLN A 97 6.45 0.75 -16.69
CA GLN A 97 7.32 1.85 -16.28
C GLN A 97 6.66 3.24 -16.39
N PRO A 98 5.92 3.60 -17.47
CA PRO A 98 5.21 4.88 -17.52
C PRO A 98 4.13 5.04 -16.44
N GLU A 99 3.44 3.97 -16.05
CA GLU A 99 2.47 3.99 -14.96
C GLU A 99 3.17 4.15 -13.60
N ALA A 100 4.31 3.48 -13.39
CA ALA A 100 5.12 3.66 -12.19
C ALA A 100 5.66 5.10 -12.08
N GLU A 101 6.12 5.67 -13.19
CA GLU A 101 6.56 7.07 -13.27
C GLU A 101 5.42 8.03 -12.91
N ALA A 102 4.21 7.81 -13.44
CA ALA A 102 3.04 8.62 -13.12
C ALA A 102 2.67 8.54 -11.62
N LEU A 103 2.78 7.36 -11.00
CA LEU A 103 2.55 7.20 -9.56
C LEU A 103 3.62 7.91 -8.73
N ILE A 104 4.89 7.80 -9.13
CA ILE A 104 6.00 8.50 -8.47
C ILE A 104 5.82 10.02 -8.57
N ASP A 105 5.38 10.54 -9.70
CA ASP A 105 5.14 11.97 -9.89
C ASP A 105 3.92 12.45 -9.08
N LEU A 106 2.89 11.63 -8.94
CA LEU A 106 1.80 11.88 -8.02
C LEU A 106 2.32 12.00 -6.57
N PHE A 107 3.17 11.09 -6.12
CA PHE A 107 3.78 11.14 -4.79
C PHE A 107 4.66 12.37 -4.57
N LYS A 108 5.38 12.85 -5.60
CA LYS A 108 6.23 14.05 -5.51
C LYS A 108 5.42 15.33 -5.40
N THR A 109 4.26 15.38 -6.06
CA THR A 109 3.42 16.57 -6.16
C THR A 109 2.35 16.66 -5.07
N ALA A 110 1.93 15.53 -4.50
CA ALA A 110 0.93 15.48 -3.44
C ALA A 110 1.41 16.16 -2.16
N GLU A 111 0.53 16.90 -1.49
CA GLU A 111 0.83 17.52 -0.19
C GLU A 111 0.99 16.44 0.88
N LYS A 112 2.09 16.52 1.62
CA LYS A 112 2.45 15.56 2.69
C LYS A 112 1.92 16.02 4.06
N PRO A 113 1.64 15.08 4.96
CA PRO A 113 1.76 13.63 4.87
C PRO A 113 0.69 12.97 3.99
N ILE A 114 1.08 11.91 3.29
CA ILE A 114 0.23 11.13 2.38
C ILE A 114 -0.23 9.85 3.08
N LEU A 115 -1.51 9.48 2.91
CA LEU A 115 -2.01 8.13 3.17
C LEU A 115 -2.23 7.42 1.84
N VAL A 116 -1.49 6.34 1.57
CA VAL A 116 -1.73 5.48 0.41
C VAL A 116 -2.43 4.21 0.84
N HIS A 117 -3.47 3.79 0.11
CA HIS A 117 -4.21 2.58 0.46
C HIS A 117 -4.76 1.83 -0.75
N CYS A 118 -5.09 0.56 -0.52
CA CYS A 118 -5.87 -0.26 -1.46
C CYS A 118 -7.03 -0.95 -0.71
N THR A 119 -7.37 -2.22 -1.04
CA THR A 119 -8.40 -2.96 -0.31
C THR A 119 -7.88 -3.45 1.05
N ASP A 120 -6.78 -4.19 1.04
CA ASP A 120 -6.23 -4.88 2.21
C ASP A 120 -4.94 -4.24 2.74
N GLY A 121 -4.37 -3.26 2.00
CA GLY A 121 -3.15 -2.57 2.37
C GLY A 121 -1.87 -3.39 2.16
N SER A 122 -1.95 -4.55 1.52
CA SER A 122 -0.83 -5.48 1.30
C SER A 122 -0.16 -5.25 -0.06
N ASP A 123 -0.77 -5.72 -1.13
CA ASP A 123 -0.13 -5.89 -2.45
C ASP A 123 0.13 -4.57 -3.19
N ARG A 124 -0.92 -3.90 -3.72
CA ARG A 124 -0.81 -2.61 -4.42
C ARG A 124 -0.20 -1.53 -3.55
N THR A 125 -0.60 -1.50 -2.28
CA THR A 125 -0.05 -0.57 -1.30
C THR A 125 1.41 -0.87 -1.00
N GLY A 126 1.81 -2.15 -1.01
CA GLY A 126 3.19 -2.60 -0.90
C GLY A 126 4.04 -2.02 -2.03
N LEU A 127 3.66 -2.32 -3.28
CA LEU A 127 4.38 -1.82 -4.46
C LEU A 127 4.43 -0.29 -4.51
N ALA A 128 3.32 0.39 -4.25
CA ALA A 128 3.28 1.85 -4.22
C ALA A 128 4.22 2.45 -3.15
N SER A 129 4.26 1.83 -1.96
CA SER A 129 5.17 2.23 -0.89
C SER A 129 6.63 1.94 -1.25
N ALA A 130 6.91 0.81 -1.91
CA ALA A 130 8.25 0.47 -2.40
C ALA A 130 8.75 1.50 -3.42
N LEU A 131 7.92 1.88 -4.39
CA LEU A 131 8.25 2.92 -5.37
C LEU A 131 8.50 4.29 -4.70
N TYR A 132 7.73 4.63 -3.66
CA TYR A 132 7.99 5.84 -2.88
C TYR A 132 9.35 5.78 -2.18
N VAL A 133 9.63 4.69 -1.48
CA VAL A 133 10.88 4.49 -0.73
C VAL A 133 12.09 4.52 -1.66
N ALA A 134 11.99 3.86 -2.82
CA ALA A 134 13.06 3.81 -3.82
C ALA A 134 13.28 5.16 -4.52
N ALA A 135 12.23 5.73 -5.11
CA ALA A 135 12.37 6.85 -6.06
C ALA A 135 12.21 8.23 -5.42
N VAL A 136 11.39 8.36 -4.36
CA VAL A 136 11.11 9.65 -3.70
C VAL A 136 12.00 9.84 -2.49
N ALA A 137 11.99 8.89 -1.57
CA ALA A 137 12.76 8.95 -0.33
C ALA A 137 14.22 8.52 -0.51
N LYS A 138 14.54 7.72 -1.53
CA LYS A 138 15.88 7.23 -1.87
C LYS A 138 16.57 6.50 -0.71
N LEU A 139 15.82 5.63 -0.03
CA LEU A 139 16.31 4.88 1.13
C LEU A 139 16.99 3.54 0.76
N GLY A 140 17.14 3.25 -0.54
CA GLY A 140 17.77 2.04 -1.05
C GLY A 140 16.78 0.90 -1.32
N GLU A 141 17.32 -0.14 -1.94
CA GLU A 141 16.59 -1.29 -2.47
C GLU A 141 15.97 -2.12 -1.35
N GLU A 142 16.75 -2.58 -0.39
CA GLU A 142 16.30 -3.40 0.74
C GLU A 142 15.12 -2.76 1.50
N ALA A 143 15.18 -1.43 1.74
CA ALA A 143 14.11 -0.71 2.41
C ALA A 143 12.85 -0.60 1.55
N ALA A 144 13.00 -0.59 0.22
CA ALA A 144 11.89 -0.56 -0.72
C ALA A 144 11.22 -1.95 -0.83
N GLU A 145 12.00 -3.03 -0.99
CA GLU A 145 11.50 -4.41 -1.02
C GLU A 145 10.76 -4.78 0.26
N ASP A 146 11.24 -4.31 1.41
CA ASP A 146 10.60 -4.56 2.72
C ASP A 146 9.14 -4.06 2.76
N GLN A 147 8.76 -3.14 1.86
CA GLN A 147 7.39 -2.69 1.71
C GLN A 147 6.48 -3.71 1.02
N ILE A 148 7.03 -4.65 0.24
CA ILE A 148 6.32 -5.74 -0.42
C ILE A 148 6.60 -7.02 0.37
N SER A 149 6.16 -7.07 1.63
CA SER A 149 6.53 -8.16 2.53
C SER A 149 5.36 -8.73 3.31
N PHE A 150 5.58 -9.90 3.86
CA PHE A 150 4.66 -10.59 4.75
C PHE A 150 4.26 -9.74 5.97
N ARG A 151 5.12 -8.83 6.41
CA ARG A 151 4.82 -7.88 7.49
C ARG A 151 3.53 -7.10 7.25
N TYR A 152 3.16 -6.88 6.00
CA TYR A 152 1.97 -6.13 5.61
C TYR A 152 0.89 -7.04 4.99
N GLY A 153 1.08 -8.35 5.07
CA GLY A 153 0.15 -9.35 4.55
C GLY A 153 0.35 -9.71 3.07
N HIS A 154 1.41 -9.20 2.43
CA HIS A 154 1.78 -9.65 1.09
C HIS A 154 2.47 -11.02 1.16
N VAL A 155 2.11 -11.92 0.26
CA VAL A 155 2.67 -13.26 0.20
C VAL A 155 3.32 -13.46 -1.17
N ALA A 156 4.65 -13.32 -1.20
CA ALA A 156 5.49 -13.50 -2.38
C ALA A 156 5.58 -14.98 -2.77
N LEU A 157 4.53 -15.49 -3.41
CA LEU A 157 4.52 -16.85 -3.94
C LEU A 157 4.43 -16.80 -5.47
N PRO A 158 5.39 -17.39 -6.20
CA PRO A 158 5.30 -17.54 -7.63
C PRO A 158 3.94 -18.14 -8.03
N LEU A 159 3.33 -17.61 -9.08
CA LEU A 159 2.00 -17.99 -9.59
C LEU A 159 0.82 -17.57 -8.68
N SER A 160 1.05 -16.86 -7.58
CA SER A 160 -0.05 -16.23 -6.83
C SER A 160 -0.71 -15.13 -7.68
N PRO A 161 -2.00 -14.82 -7.44
CA PRO A 161 -2.65 -13.72 -8.17
C PRO A 161 -2.01 -12.34 -7.97
N THR A 162 -1.19 -12.17 -6.93
CA THR A 162 -0.55 -10.90 -6.57
C THR A 162 0.95 -10.87 -6.86
N TRP A 163 1.52 -11.99 -7.36
CA TRP A 163 2.91 -12.08 -7.84
C TRP A 163 3.33 -10.98 -8.84
N PRO A 164 2.43 -10.42 -9.67
CA PRO A 164 2.76 -9.27 -10.50
C PRO A 164 3.28 -8.04 -9.75
N MET A 165 3.04 -7.92 -8.44
CA MET A 165 3.59 -6.80 -7.66
C MET A 165 5.10 -6.95 -7.43
N ASP A 166 5.54 -8.18 -7.13
CA ASP A 166 6.96 -8.54 -7.01
C ASP A 166 7.65 -8.35 -8.35
N MET A 167 7.11 -8.96 -9.43
CA MET A 167 7.65 -8.87 -10.79
C MET A 167 7.75 -7.43 -11.29
N THR A 168 6.80 -6.56 -10.90
CA THR A 168 6.87 -5.14 -11.25
C THR A 168 8.06 -4.48 -10.60
N PHE A 169 8.29 -4.71 -9.31
CA PHE A 169 9.38 -4.07 -8.60
C PHE A 169 10.72 -4.53 -9.18
N GLU A 170 10.93 -5.86 -9.31
CA GLU A 170 12.12 -6.45 -9.93
C GLU A 170 12.40 -5.88 -11.34
N ALA A 171 11.36 -5.79 -12.18
CA ALA A 171 11.51 -5.26 -13.54
C ALA A 171 11.88 -3.76 -13.58
N LEU A 172 11.53 -3.00 -12.53
CA LEU A 172 11.82 -1.57 -12.42
C LEU A 172 13.15 -1.26 -11.72
N GLU A 173 13.78 -2.21 -11.04
CA GLU A 173 15.03 -2.03 -10.30
C GLU A 173 16.14 -1.35 -11.11
N PRO A 174 16.45 -1.78 -12.36
CA PRO A 174 17.49 -1.13 -13.16
C PRO A 174 17.15 0.33 -13.47
N TRP A 175 15.88 0.64 -13.68
CA TRP A 175 15.41 2.01 -13.93
C TRP A 175 15.44 2.86 -12.65
N LEU A 176 15.20 2.26 -11.49
CA LEU A 176 15.32 2.91 -10.18
C LEU A 176 16.78 3.12 -9.75
N GLY A 177 17.74 2.52 -10.47
CA GLY A 177 19.18 2.64 -10.23
C GLY A 177 19.75 1.51 -9.37
N PHE A 178 19.05 0.39 -9.23
CA PHE A 178 19.52 -0.82 -8.56
C PHE A 178 20.08 -1.78 -9.59
N HIS A 179 21.34 -2.21 -9.44
CA HIS A 179 22.06 -2.93 -10.50
C HIS A 179 22.67 -4.27 -10.10
N ASP A 180 22.67 -4.63 -8.83
CA ASP A 180 23.43 -5.76 -8.29
C ASP A 180 22.60 -6.70 -7.37
N SER A 181 21.29 -6.80 -7.59
CA SER A 181 20.39 -7.65 -6.80
C SER A 181 20.15 -9.03 -7.41
#